data_f2460bfd91c7fefea5c65a4c5c450cbe
#
_entry.id   f2460bfd91c7fefea5c65a4c5c450cbe
#
_cell.length_a   1.000
_cell.length_b   1.000
_cell.length_c   1.000
_cell.angle_alpha   90.00
_cell.angle_beta   90.00
_cell.angle_gamma   90.00
#
_symmetry.space_group_name_H-M   'P 1'
#
loop_
_entity.id
_entity.type
_entity.pdbx_description
1 polymer ?
#
loop_
_entity_poly.entity_id
_entity_poly.type
_entity_poly.pdbx_seq_one_letter_code
_entity_poly.pdbx_strand_id
1 'polypeptide(L)'
;MISKTMKAILHALSYGNIELESSRRMADLKQLDAMRIFVKKLDVRVYNGEHEVPVRLYFPTEEAMQAGIVEGNTFPILLFFHGGGWVTESVENYDRVCARMAQATAHIVVSVEYRLAPEHKFPVPLEDCYAAAKALYTNQLILNTDPERITI
;
A
#
# COMPACT_ATOMS: atom_id res chain seq x y z
N MET A 1 13.25 -24.99 12.20
CA MET A 1 14.32 -25.48 11.30
C MET A 1 13.97 -25.02 9.88
N ILE A 2 14.76 -24.14 9.26
CA ILE A 2 14.47 -23.64 7.91
C ILE A 2 14.78 -24.76 6.90
N SER A 3 13.85 -25.05 6.01
CA SER A 3 14.01 -26.14 5.01
C SER A 3 15.20 -25.87 4.08
N LYS A 4 15.78 -26.93 3.49
CA LYS A 4 16.87 -26.80 2.51
C LYS A 4 16.45 -25.92 1.32
N THR A 5 15.19 -26.02 0.90
CA THR A 5 14.60 -25.24 -0.18
C THR A 5 14.56 -23.74 0.19
N MET A 6 14.17 -23.39 1.41
CA MET A 6 14.14 -22.01 1.88
C MET A 6 15.56 -21.40 1.94
N LYS A 7 16.55 -22.19 2.37
CA LYS A 7 17.95 -21.75 2.37
C LYS A 7 18.47 -21.49 0.96
N ALA A 8 18.12 -22.34 -0.02
CA ALA A 8 18.49 -22.16 -1.42
C ALA A 8 17.86 -20.88 -2.02
N ILE A 9 16.59 -20.62 -1.69
CA ILE A 9 15.88 -19.40 -2.12
C ILE A 9 16.54 -18.16 -1.51
N LEU A 10 16.81 -18.15 -0.20
CA LEU A 10 17.48 -17.04 0.48
C LEU A 10 18.89 -16.79 -0.06
N HIS A 11 19.62 -17.87 -0.39
CA HIS A 11 20.95 -17.76 -0.99
C HIS A 11 20.88 -17.18 -2.41
N ALA A 12 19.92 -17.60 -3.23
CA ALA A 12 19.69 -17.05 -4.55
C ALA A 12 19.31 -15.56 -4.51
N LEU A 13 18.48 -15.16 -3.53
CA LEU A 13 18.09 -13.76 -3.31
C LEU A 13 19.26 -12.86 -2.88
N SER A 14 20.25 -13.42 -2.16
CA SER A 14 21.41 -12.65 -1.68
C SER A 14 22.51 -12.42 -2.73
N TYR A 15 22.52 -13.17 -3.84
CA TYR A 15 23.57 -13.10 -4.87
C TYR A 15 23.19 -12.38 -6.17
N GLY A 16 22.10 -11.60 -6.18
CA GLY A 16 21.88 -10.57 -7.22
C GLY A 16 21.61 -11.02 -8.65
N ASN A 17 21.40 -12.32 -8.91
CA ASN A 17 21.13 -12.86 -10.25
C ASN A 17 19.68 -13.29 -10.47
N ILE A 18 18.77 -12.79 -9.67
CA ILE A 18 17.33 -13.04 -9.89
C ILE A 18 16.80 -11.92 -10.76
N GLU A 19 16.21 -12.28 -11.89
CA GLU A 19 15.44 -11.34 -12.69
C GLU A 19 14.40 -10.67 -11.80
N LEU A 20 14.35 -9.34 -11.83
CA LEU A 20 13.45 -8.52 -11.00
C LEU A 20 11.98 -8.95 -11.12
N GLU A 21 11.60 -9.39 -12.32
CA GLU A 21 10.27 -9.89 -12.60
C GLU A 21 9.97 -11.18 -11.83
N SER A 22 10.97 -12.06 -11.67
CA SER A 22 10.85 -13.28 -10.85
C SER A 22 10.71 -12.97 -9.38
N SER A 23 11.42 -11.95 -8.88
CA SER A 23 11.29 -11.49 -7.49
C SER A 23 9.91 -10.90 -7.21
N ARG A 24 9.36 -10.12 -8.14
CA ARG A 24 7.99 -9.57 -8.05
C ARG A 24 6.95 -10.69 -8.07
N ARG A 25 7.06 -11.66 -8.99
CA ARG A 25 6.18 -12.84 -9.06
C ARG A 25 6.25 -13.71 -7.80
N MET A 26 7.44 -13.84 -7.19
CA MET A 26 7.57 -14.57 -5.92
C MET A 26 6.95 -13.82 -4.74
N ALA A 27 6.96 -12.49 -4.74
CA ALA A 27 6.23 -11.68 -3.78
C ALA A 27 4.73 -11.93 -3.89
N ASP A 28 4.20 -11.95 -5.11
CA ASP A 28 2.78 -12.21 -5.40
C ASP A 28 2.33 -13.64 -4.98
N LEU A 29 3.22 -14.64 -5.11
CA LEU A 29 2.93 -16.02 -4.68
C LEU A 29 2.82 -16.20 -3.15
N LYS A 30 3.32 -15.27 -2.33
CA LYS A 30 3.16 -15.31 -0.88
C LYS A 30 1.71 -15.08 -0.42
N GLN A 31 0.84 -14.68 -1.33
CA GLN A 31 -0.56 -14.32 -1.03
C GLN A 31 -1.57 -15.47 -1.11
N LEU A 32 -1.19 -16.68 -1.46
CA LEU A 32 -2.10 -17.82 -1.48
C LEU A 32 -2.46 -18.26 -0.05
N ASP A 33 -2.96 -17.35 0.76
CA ASP A 33 -3.44 -17.64 2.10
C ASP A 33 -4.98 -17.53 2.14
N ALA A 34 -5.62 -18.66 2.42
CA ALA A 34 -7.07 -18.89 2.30
C ALA A 34 -7.96 -18.12 3.30
N MET A 35 -7.40 -17.29 4.18
CA MET A 35 -8.18 -16.46 5.09
C MET A 35 -8.45 -15.08 4.46
N ARG A 36 -9.55 -14.97 3.72
CA ARG A 36 -10.13 -13.70 3.33
C ARG A 36 -10.52 -12.91 4.58
N ILE A 37 -9.68 -11.98 4.98
CA ILE A 37 -10.08 -10.95 5.95
C ILE A 37 -11.05 -10.03 5.18
N PHE A 38 -12.32 -10.05 5.59
CA PHE A 38 -13.33 -9.15 5.05
C PHE A 38 -13.04 -7.73 5.56
N VAL A 39 -12.17 -7.03 4.86
CA VAL A 39 -11.95 -5.61 5.07
C VAL A 39 -12.54 -4.88 3.88
N LYS A 40 -13.28 -3.84 4.16
CA LYS A 40 -13.80 -2.98 3.10
C LYS A 40 -12.64 -2.21 2.52
N LYS A 41 -12.45 -2.36 1.20
CA LYS A 41 -11.38 -1.74 0.42
C LYS A 41 -11.99 -0.91 -0.69
N LEU A 42 -11.34 0.20 -0.99
CA LEU A 42 -11.69 1.04 -2.13
C LEU A 42 -10.40 1.48 -2.83
N ASP A 43 -10.30 1.16 -4.12
CA ASP A 43 -9.21 1.64 -4.96
C ASP A 43 -9.59 3.00 -5.55
N VAL A 44 -8.73 3.97 -5.34
CA VAL A 44 -8.85 5.34 -5.85
C VAL A 44 -7.54 5.74 -6.53
N ARG A 45 -7.49 6.93 -7.12
CA ARG A 45 -6.31 7.44 -7.80
C ARG A 45 -6.01 8.85 -7.35
N VAL A 46 -4.73 9.16 -7.22
CA VAL A 46 -4.24 10.53 -7.12
C VAL A 46 -3.38 10.84 -8.34
N TYR A 47 -3.15 12.12 -8.60
CA TYR A 47 -2.40 12.53 -9.77
C TYR A 47 -1.05 13.11 -9.37
N ASN A 48 0.00 12.61 -10.03
CA ASN A 48 1.34 13.19 -10.03
C ASN A 48 1.63 13.72 -11.44
N GLY A 49 1.31 14.98 -11.70
CA GLY A 49 1.27 15.51 -13.05
C GLY A 49 0.20 14.80 -13.90
N GLU A 50 0.61 14.21 -15.02
CA GLU A 50 -0.27 13.41 -15.90
C GLU A 50 -0.38 11.94 -15.49
N HIS A 51 0.45 11.51 -14.51
CA HIS A 51 0.46 10.12 -14.06
C HIS A 51 -0.57 9.87 -12.98
N GLU A 52 -1.34 8.80 -13.15
CA GLU A 52 -2.26 8.28 -12.13
C GLU A 52 -1.52 7.36 -11.17
N VAL A 53 -1.45 7.74 -9.90
CA VAL A 53 -0.90 6.93 -8.82
C VAL A 53 -2.04 6.18 -8.14
N PRO A 54 -2.11 4.83 -8.25
CA PRO A 54 -3.15 4.07 -7.58
C PRO A 54 -2.97 4.12 -6.07
N VAL A 55 -4.08 4.21 -5.36
CA VAL A 55 -4.11 4.26 -3.90
C VAL A 55 -5.24 3.36 -3.41
N ARG A 56 -4.95 2.49 -2.45
CA ARG A 56 -5.95 1.63 -1.82
C ARG A 56 -6.27 2.08 -0.41
N LEU A 57 -7.55 2.33 -0.17
CA LEU A 57 -8.11 2.67 1.13
C LEU A 57 -8.60 1.40 1.84
N TYR A 58 -8.23 1.24 3.11
CA TYR A 58 -8.71 0.16 3.96
C TYR A 58 -9.49 0.76 5.12
N PHE A 59 -10.75 0.37 5.24
CA PHE A 59 -11.63 0.85 6.29
C PHE A 59 -11.71 -0.16 7.44
N PRO A 60 -11.71 0.29 8.70
CA PRO A 60 -11.78 -0.62 9.85
C PRO A 60 -13.09 -1.43 9.86
N THR A 61 -14.21 -0.83 9.45
CA THR A 61 -15.51 -1.47 9.36
C THR A 61 -16.30 -0.96 8.14
N GLU A 62 -17.42 -1.61 7.83
CA GLU A 62 -18.32 -1.17 6.75
C GLU A 62 -19.01 0.16 7.11
N GLU A 63 -19.37 0.32 8.36
CA GLU A 63 -19.97 1.55 8.88
C GLU A 63 -18.98 2.72 8.77
N ALA A 64 -17.70 2.50 9.06
CA ALA A 64 -16.65 3.52 8.88
C ALA A 64 -16.47 3.90 7.41
N MET A 65 -16.60 2.95 6.48
CA MET A 65 -16.57 3.23 5.05
C MET A 65 -17.77 4.10 4.64
N GLN A 66 -18.96 3.75 5.05
CA GLN A 66 -20.17 4.52 4.76
C GLN A 66 -20.08 5.92 5.36
N ALA A 67 -19.75 6.02 6.65
CA ALA A 67 -19.61 7.30 7.35
C ALA A 67 -18.52 8.20 6.73
N GLY A 68 -17.37 7.64 6.35
CA GLY A 68 -16.28 8.41 5.74
C GLY A 68 -16.57 8.89 4.32
N ILE A 69 -17.17 8.03 3.49
CA ILE A 69 -17.36 8.35 2.06
C ILE A 69 -18.69 9.05 1.82
N VAL A 70 -19.77 8.56 2.41
CA VAL A 70 -21.15 9.03 2.12
C VAL A 70 -21.53 10.19 3.04
N GLU A 71 -21.21 10.10 4.32
CA GLU A 71 -21.61 11.10 5.32
C GLU A 71 -20.57 12.21 5.50
N GLY A 72 -19.35 12.02 4.94
CA GLY A 72 -18.26 12.98 5.02
C GLY A 72 -17.65 13.12 6.42
N ASN A 73 -17.79 12.10 7.27
CA ASN A 73 -17.16 12.09 8.58
C ASN A 73 -15.64 11.94 8.47
N THR A 74 -14.91 12.65 9.32
CA THR A 74 -13.45 12.53 9.39
C THR A 74 -13.04 11.35 10.26
N PHE A 75 -12.06 10.59 9.76
CA PHE A 75 -11.41 9.49 10.49
C PHE A 75 -9.92 9.76 10.63
N PRO A 76 -9.25 9.23 11.66
CA PRO A 76 -7.80 9.22 11.69
C PRO A 76 -7.27 8.37 10.52
N ILE A 77 -6.22 8.86 9.88
CA ILE A 77 -5.62 8.26 8.69
C ILE A 77 -4.21 7.77 9.02
N LEU A 78 -3.89 6.56 8.54
CA LEU A 78 -2.54 6.04 8.48
C LEU A 78 -2.13 5.94 7.00
N LEU A 79 -1.26 6.85 6.57
CA LEU A 79 -0.67 6.81 5.24
C LEU A 79 0.47 5.80 5.23
N PHE A 80 0.39 4.82 4.34
CA PHE A 80 1.30 3.70 4.31
C PHE A 80 2.03 3.59 2.97
N PHE A 81 3.34 3.55 3.01
CA PHE A 81 4.21 3.26 1.89
C PHE A 81 4.86 1.89 2.10
N HIS A 82 4.61 0.96 1.19
CA HIS A 82 5.11 -0.40 1.34
C HIS A 82 6.64 -0.47 1.25
N GLY A 83 7.22 -1.51 1.85
CA GLY A 83 8.65 -1.80 1.75
C GLY A 83 9.06 -2.33 0.37
N GLY A 84 10.30 -2.85 0.25
CA GLY A 84 10.82 -3.45 -0.98
C GLY A 84 11.97 -2.69 -1.63
N GLY A 85 12.55 -1.69 -0.93
CA GLY A 85 13.73 -0.96 -1.39
C GLY A 85 13.52 -0.18 -2.68
N TRP A 86 12.30 0.30 -2.94
CA TRP A 86 11.89 1.01 -4.16
C TRP A 86 11.94 0.17 -5.45
N VAL A 87 12.11 -1.15 -5.32
CA VAL A 87 12.36 -2.08 -6.44
C VAL A 87 11.35 -3.21 -6.49
N THR A 88 10.89 -3.67 -5.34
CA THR A 88 9.98 -4.81 -5.22
C THR A 88 8.77 -4.47 -4.36
N GLU A 89 7.86 -5.44 -4.25
CA GLU A 89 6.62 -5.38 -3.48
C GLU A 89 5.55 -4.48 -4.14
N SER A 90 4.36 -4.48 -3.56
CA SER A 90 3.19 -3.78 -4.07
C SER A 90 2.17 -3.57 -2.96
N VAL A 91 1.15 -2.76 -3.20
CA VAL A 91 -0.03 -2.63 -2.33
C VAL A 91 -0.68 -3.99 -2.11
N GLU A 92 -0.73 -4.85 -3.14
CA GLU A 92 -1.31 -6.19 -3.04
C GLU A 92 -0.53 -7.09 -2.08
N ASN A 93 0.81 -7.02 -2.06
CA ASN A 93 1.63 -7.80 -1.12
C ASN A 93 1.40 -7.43 0.35
N TYR A 94 1.05 -6.16 0.60
CA TYR A 94 0.77 -5.63 1.93
C TYR A 94 -0.73 -5.58 2.27
N ASP A 95 -1.59 -6.07 1.39
CA ASP A 95 -3.05 -6.01 1.54
C ASP A 95 -3.52 -6.50 2.93
N ARG A 96 -3.05 -7.67 3.34
CA ARG A 96 -3.41 -8.26 4.64
C ARG A 96 -2.89 -7.46 5.83
N VAL A 97 -1.70 -6.87 5.71
CA VAL A 97 -1.08 -6.04 6.76
C VAL A 97 -1.87 -4.76 6.94
N CYS A 98 -2.15 -4.04 5.84
CA CYS A 98 -2.92 -2.80 5.85
C CYS A 98 -4.34 -3.01 6.37
N ALA A 99 -4.98 -4.11 5.94
CA ALA A 99 -6.29 -4.50 6.42
C ALA A 99 -6.35 -4.72 7.94
N ARG A 100 -5.36 -5.44 8.49
CA ARG A 100 -5.24 -5.66 9.93
C ARG A 100 -4.92 -4.39 10.69
N MET A 101 -4.06 -3.54 10.15
CA MET A 101 -3.76 -2.24 10.77
C MET A 101 -5.02 -1.39 10.87
N ALA A 102 -5.81 -1.28 9.80
CA ALA A 102 -7.06 -0.53 9.82
C ALA A 102 -7.98 -0.99 10.94
N GLN A 103 -8.18 -2.31 11.08
CA GLN A 103 -9.02 -2.89 12.13
C GLN A 103 -8.45 -2.67 13.54
N ALA A 104 -7.14 -2.90 13.72
CA ALA A 104 -6.51 -2.86 15.03
C ALA A 104 -6.40 -1.45 15.59
N THR A 105 -6.27 -0.44 14.72
CA THR A 105 -6.06 0.96 15.12
C THR A 105 -7.29 1.84 14.96
N ALA A 106 -8.36 1.32 14.37
CA ALA A 106 -9.55 2.10 13.98
C ALA A 106 -9.22 3.31 13.07
N HIS A 107 -8.14 3.21 12.28
CA HIS A 107 -7.76 4.21 11.27
C HIS A 107 -8.21 3.76 9.87
N ILE A 108 -8.44 4.71 8.99
CA ILE A 108 -8.43 4.41 7.56
C ILE A 108 -6.96 4.32 7.15
N VAL A 109 -6.54 3.15 6.64
CA VAL A 109 -5.19 2.99 6.09
C VAL A 109 -5.21 3.32 4.62
N VAL A 110 -4.31 4.19 4.19
CA VAL A 110 -4.15 4.67 2.81
C VAL A 110 -2.83 4.13 2.29
N SER A 111 -2.87 3.10 1.45
CA SER A 111 -1.69 2.44 0.89
C SER A 111 -1.45 2.88 -0.55
N VAL A 112 -0.22 3.28 -0.86
CA VAL A 112 0.15 3.90 -2.13
C VAL A 112 0.91 2.92 -3.01
N GLU A 113 0.43 2.71 -4.24
CA GLU A 113 1.11 1.92 -5.28
C GLU A 113 2.04 2.85 -6.06
N TYR A 114 3.19 3.18 -5.48
CA TYR A 114 4.18 4.03 -6.12
C TYR A 114 4.98 3.27 -7.18
N ARG A 115 5.40 3.94 -8.25
CA ARG A 115 6.21 3.34 -9.32
C ARG A 115 7.57 2.87 -8.80
N LEU A 116 8.09 1.79 -9.36
CA LEU A 116 9.29 1.11 -8.88
C LEU A 116 10.45 1.25 -9.86
N ALA A 117 11.67 1.25 -9.32
CA ALA A 117 12.90 1.08 -10.08
C ALA A 117 13.02 -0.42 -10.53
N PRO A 118 13.73 -0.71 -11.63
CA PRO A 118 14.55 0.17 -12.45
C PRO A 118 13.76 0.95 -13.52
N GLU A 119 12.48 0.64 -13.75
CA GLU A 119 11.65 1.28 -14.78
C GLU A 119 11.46 2.75 -14.47
N HIS A 120 11.29 3.09 -13.17
CA HIS A 120 11.13 4.43 -12.67
C HIS A 120 12.12 4.71 -11.55
N LYS A 121 13.26 5.31 -11.92
CA LYS A 121 14.33 5.62 -10.98
C LYS A 121 13.97 6.85 -10.13
N PHE A 122 14.72 7.01 -9.02
CA PHE A 122 14.67 8.26 -8.23
C PHE A 122 14.72 9.49 -9.14
N PRO A 123 13.90 10.51 -8.93
CA PRO A 123 13.00 10.71 -7.77
C PRO A 123 11.55 10.21 -7.96
N VAL A 124 11.21 9.55 -9.07
CA VAL A 124 9.82 9.22 -9.46
C VAL A 124 9.03 8.49 -8.36
N PRO A 125 9.53 7.43 -7.70
CA PRO A 125 8.79 6.77 -6.61
C PRO A 125 8.49 7.72 -5.44
N LEU A 126 9.43 8.59 -5.10
CA LEU A 126 9.27 9.57 -4.02
C LEU A 126 8.22 10.64 -4.39
N GLU A 127 8.21 11.07 -5.65
CA GLU A 127 7.22 12.03 -6.15
C GLU A 127 5.81 11.47 -6.12
N ASP A 128 5.63 10.18 -6.42
CA ASP A 128 4.33 9.50 -6.30
C ASP A 128 3.87 9.43 -4.84
N CYS A 129 4.75 9.07 -3.92
CA CYS A 129 4.47 9.09 -2.48
C CYS A 129 4.09 10.50 -1.99
N TYR A 130 4.84 11.52 -2.44
CA TYR A 130 4.56 12.91 -2.12
C TYR A 130 3.21 13.39 -2.67
N ALA A 131 2.86 13.01 -3.91
CA ALA A 131 1.58 13.34 -4.51
C ALA A 131 0.40 12.77 -3.70
N ALA A 132 0.52 11.51 -3.24
CA ALA A 132 -0.48 10.88 -2.38
C ALA A 132 -0.61 11.60 -1.02
N ALA A 133 0.51 11.91 -0.38
CA ALA A 133 0.50 12.68 0.86
C ALA A 133 -0.16 14.04 0.66
N LYS A 134 0.25 14.79 -0.36
CA LYS A 134 -0.30 16.10 -0.70
C LYS A 134 -1.81 16.04 -0.92
N ALA A 135 -2.29 15.03 -1.67
CA ALA A 135 -3.73 14.86 -1.93
C ALA A 135 -4.54 14.67 -0.64
N LEU A 136 -3.99 13.94 0.35
CA LEU A 136 -4.61 13.80 1.66
C LEU A 136 -4.63 15.13 2.43
N TYR A 137 -3.49 15.82 2.52
CA TYR A 137 -3.38 17.09 3.26
C TYR A 137 -4.17 18.24 2.62
N THR A 138 -4.46 18.17 1.33
CA THR A 138 -5.25 19.18 0.60
C THR A 138 -6.69 18.75 0.33
N ASN A 139 -7.13 17.65 0.96
CA ASN A 139 -8.50 17.12 0.87
C ASN A 139 -8.96 16.85 -0.59
N GLN A 140 -8.07 16.29 -1.41
CA GLN A 140 -8.33 15.98 -2.82
C GLN A 140 -8.72 14.52 -3.07
N LEU A 141 -8.82 13.71 -2.01
CA LEU A 141 -9.37 12.36 -2.08
C LEU A 141 -10.88 12.38 -1.81
N ILE A 142 -11.51 11.22 -2.04
CA ILE A 142 -12.94 11.02 -1.73
C ILE A 142 -13.25 11.11 -0.22
N LEU A 143 -12.22 11.03 0.62
CA LEU A 143 -12.34 11.15 2.08
C LEU A 143 -12.28 12.60 2.50
N ASN A 144 -13.10 12.97 3.48
CA ASN A 144 -12.93 14.22 4.20
C ASN A 144 -11.80 14.03 5.24
N THR A 145 -10.69 14.72 5.07
CA THR A 145 -9.47 14.53 5.86
C THR A 145 -9.23 15.69 6.81
N ASP A 146 -8.74 15.36 8.01
CA ASP A 146 -8.22 16.31 8.96
C ASP A 146 -6.68 16.16 9.00
N PRO A 147 -5.92 17.17 8.56
CA PRO A 147 -4.46 17.09 8.50
C PRO A 147 -3.80 16.79 9.86
N GLU A 148 -4.42 17.18 10.97
CA GLU A 148 -3.88 16.92 12.31
C GLU A 148 -4.05 15.45 12.75
N ARG A 149 -4.84 14.69 12.00
CA ARG A 149 -5.13 13.26 12.27
C ARG A 149 -4.54 12.32 11.22
N ILE A 150 -3.53 12.78 10.49
CA ILE A 150 -2.78 11.96 9.51
C ILE A 150 -1.45 11.54 10.14
N THR A 151 -1.21 10.22 10.18
CA THR A 151 0.05 9.59 10.57
C THR A 151 0.69 8.91 9.38
N ILE A 152 2.03 8.92 9.27
CA ILE A 152 2.80 8.26 8.20
C ILE A 152 3.71 7.19 8.83
#